data_1fa07b7a0e87632c6fdea12fbc358e52
#
_entry.id   1fa07b7a0e87632c6fdea12fbc358e52
#
_cell.length_a   1.000
_cell.length_b   1.000
_cell.length_c   1.000
_cell.angle_alpha   90.00
_cell.angle_beta   90.00
_cell.angle_gamma   90.00
#
_symmetry.space_group_name_H-M   'P 1'
#
loop_
_entity.id
_entity.type
_entity.pdbx_description
1 polymer ?
#
loop_
_entity_poly.entity_id
_entity_poly.type
_entity_poly.pdbx_seq_one_letter_code
_entity_poly.pdbx_strand_id
1 'polypeptide(L)'
;SILKKKLPWGWTVFAPNNSAFSEFETKNYSILEKKFLIKNLIMDHILIGRKSSQNLGEIMVTEKTVSNKPLQLYKTSEIHVKDMIVINEDITAVNGIVHSIGCIMYVQPSSEDSRLTNEEKEKFAITSCCMREQKEVNAWRSSIKAR
;
A
#
# COMPACT_ATOMS: atom_id res chain seq x y z
N SER A 1 -0.44 16.94 -10.13
CA SER A 1 -0.63 15.78 -9.28
C SER A 1 -1.27 14.62 -10.05
N ILE A 2 -0.80 13.42 -9.81
CA ILE A 2 -1.34 12.18 -10.36
C ILE A 2 -2.85 12.06 -10.10
N LEU A 3 -3.30 12.45 -8.91
CA LEU A 3 -4.70 12.33 -8.50
C LEU A 3 -5.62 13.35 -9.16
N LYS A 4 -5.08 14.38 -9.81
CA LYS A 4 -5.87 15.35 -10.56
C LYS A 4 -6.24 14.88 -11.96
N LYS A 5 -5.58 13.84 -12.46
CA LYS A 5 -5.92 13.27 -13.75
C LYS A 5 -7.26 12.54 -13.64
N LYS A 6 -8.20 12.90 -14.52
CA LYS A 6 -9.47 12.21 -14.61
C LYS A 6 -9.29 10.96 -15.47
N LEU A 7 -9.32 9.82 -14.83
CA LEU A 7 -9.29 8.53 -15.53
C LEU A 7 -10.67 7.92 -15.52
N PRO A 8 -11.12 7.29 -16.62
CA PRO A 8 -12.45 6.66 -16.67
C PRO A 8 -12.67 5.62 -15.58
N TRP A 9 -11.60 4.91 -15.20
CA TRP A 9 -11.64 3.86 -14.17
C TRP A 9 -11.39 4.39 -12.76
N GLY A 10 -11.00 5.67 -12.59
CA GLY A 10 -10.74 6.30 -11.29
C GLY A 10 -9.51 5.75 -10.56
N TRP A 11 -9.42 6.10 -9.29
CA TRP A 11 -8.30 5.74 -8.42
C TRP A 11 -8.81 5.08 -7.15
N THR A 12 -7.97 4.25 -6.54
CA THR A 12 -8.16 3.78 -5.16
C THR A 12 -6.94 4.17 -4.36
N VAL A 13 -7.15 4.89 -3.25
CA VAL A 13 -6.07 5.36 -2.39
C VAL A 13 -6.21 4.72 -1.02
N PHE A 14 -5.16 4.05 -0.57
CA PHE A 14 -5.06 3.59 0.81
C PHE A 14 -4.37 4.69 1.60
N ALA A 15 -5.16 5.47 2.33
CA ALA A 15 -4.67 6.67 3.00
C ALA A 15 -4.36 6.39 4.48
N PRO A 16 -3.08 6.43 4.88
CA PRO A 16 -2.73 6.35 6.29
C PRO A 16 -3.38 7.49 7.07
N ASN A 17 -3.92 7.18 8.25
CA ASN A 17 -4.53 8.18 9.11
C ASN A 17 -3.46 9.05 9.80
N ASN A 18 -3.91 10.08 10.53
CA ASN A 18 -2.99 11.00 11.19
C ASN A 18 -2.08 10.29 12.21
N SER A 19 -2.60 9.32 12.94
CA SER A 19 -1.80 8.53 13.90
C SER A 19 -0.69 7.76 13.20
N ALA A 20 -0.97 7.20 12.02
CA ALA A 20 0.02 6.48 11.23
C ALA A 20 1.16 7.40 10.80
N PHE A 21 0.84 8.60 10.32
CA PHE A 21 1.86 9.57 9.92
C PHE A 21 2.66 10.09 11.12
N SER A 22 2.02 10.35 12.24
CA SER A 22 2.71 10.82 13.46
C SER A 22 3.71 9.78 13.96
N GLU A 23 3.32 8.51 14.00
CA GLU A 23 4.20 7.42 14.41
C GLU A 23 5.37 7.27 13.44
N PHE A 24 5.09 7.34 12.14
CA PHE A 24 6.10 7.22 11.10
C PHE A 24 7.11 8.37 11.17
N GLU A 25 6.66 9.60 11.31
CA GLU A 25 7.52 10.79 11.43
C GLU A 25 8.46 10.69 12.62
N THR A 26 7.94 10.24 13.76
CA THR A 26 8.74 10.11 14.99
C THR A 26 9.91 9.14 14.78
N LYS A 27 9.68 8.05 14.04
CA LYS A 27 10.68 7.00 13.85
C LYS A 27 11.55 7.19 12.60
N ASN A 28 11.00 7.84 11.57
CA ASN A 28 11.60 7.84 10.23
C ASN A 28 11.55 9.20 9.54
N TYR A 29 11.77 10.25 10.31
CA TYR A 29 11.65 11.64 9.85
C TYR A 29 12.43 11.94 8.56
N SER A 30 13.62 11.38 8.42
CA SER A 30 14.49 11.64 7.26
C SER A 30 13.88 11.26 5.91
N ILE A 31 12.92 10.32 5.88
CA ILE A 31 12.25 9.91 4.64
C ILE A 31 11.35 11.03 4.12
N LEU A 32 10.63 11.69 5.02
CA LEU A 32 9.68 12.73 4.66
C LEU A 32 10.33 14.00 4.13
N GLU A 33 11.63 14.17 4.34
CA GLU A 33 12.39 15.30 3.83
C GLU A 33 12.82 15.14 2.37
N LYS A 34 12.75 13.94 1.81
CA LYS A 34 13.21 13.64 0.46
C LYS A 34 12.04 13.45 -0.49
N LYS A 35 11.87 14.37 -1.45
CA LYS A 35 10.73 14.38 -2.38
C LYS A 35 10.54 13.08 -3.14
N PHE A 36 11.63 12.47 -3.64
CA PHE A 36 11.49 11.25 -4.42
C PHE A 36 11.04 10.05 -3.57
N LEU A 37 11.43 10.01 -2.30
CA LEU A 37 10.98 8.98 -1.36
C LEU A 37 9.50 9.15 -1.03
N ILE A 38 9.06 10.39 -0.81
CA ILE A 38 7.65 10.70 -0.58
C ILE A 38 6.82 10.31 -1.79
N LYS A 39 7.27 10.65 -2.99
CA LYS A 39 6.57 10.30 -4.23
C LYS A 39 6.39 8.79 -4.36
N ASN A 40 7.45 8.02 -4.15
CA ASN A 40 7.38 6.57 -4.20
C ASN A 40 6.46 6.00 -3.12
N LEU A 41 6.52 6.56 -1.92
CA LEU A 41 5.66 6.15 -0.81
C LEU A 41 4.18 6.35 -1.17
N ILE A 42 3.84 7.51 -1.70
CA ILE A 42 2.48 7.81 -2.13
C ILE A 42 2.03 6.84 -3.23
N MET A 43 2.88 6.62 -4.24
CA MET A 43 2.56 5.73 -5.35
C MET A 43 2.35 4.28 -4.90
N ASP A 44 3.02 3.84 -3.84
CA ASP A 44 2.81 2.51 -3.26
C ASP A 44 1.43 2.35 -2.62
N HIS A 45 0.74 3.45 -2.33
CA HIS A 45 -0.57 3.44 -1.67
C HIS A 45 -1.73 3.70 -2.64
N ILE A 46 -1.48 3.78 -3.94
CA ILE A 46 -2.49 4.11 -4.94
C ILE A 46 -2.63 2.97 -5.95
N LEU A 47 -3.87 2.57 -6.19
CA LEU A 47 -4.22 1.63 -7.27
C LEU A 47 -4.95 2.38 -8.38
N ILE A 48 -4.79 1.90 -9.62
CA ILE A 48 -5.60 2.34 -10.75
C ILE A 48 -6.92 1.58 -10.72
N GLY A 49 -8.02 2.31 -10.88
CA GLY A 49 -9.37 1.75 -10.82
C GLY A 49 -10.03 1.90 -9.47
N ARG A 50 -11.36 1.82 -9.45
CA ARG A 50 -12.15 1.91 -8.22
C ARG A 50 -12.32 0.53 -7.60
N LYS A 51 -11.67 0.30 -6.47
CA LYS A 51 -11.76 -0.95 -5.71
C LYS A 51 -12.51 -0.68 -4.41
N SER A 52 -13.84 -0.66 -4.50
CA SER A 52 -14.71 -0.52 -3.34
C SER A 52 -14.88 -1.87 -2.62
N SER A 53 -15.49 -1.84 -1.44
CA SER A 53 -15.82 -3.07 -0.72
C SER A 53 -16.70 -4.01 -1.54
N GLN A 54 -17.53 -3.46 -2.44
CA GLN A 54 -18.41 -4.24 -3.33
C GLN A 54 -17.67 -4.94 -4.46
N ASN A 55 -16.48 -4.46 -4.82
CA ASN A 55 -15.66 -5.04 -5.89
C ASN A 55 -14.75 -6.17 -5.40
N LEU A 56 -14.68 -6.39 -4.10
CA LEU A 56 -13.80 -7.39 -3.48
C LEU A 56 -14.62 -8.51 -2.85
N GLY A 57 -14.09 -9.72 -2.92
CA GLY A 57 -14.67 -10.90 -2.28
C GLY A 57 -13.65 -11.63 -1.42
N GLU A 58 -14.02 -12.78 -0.92
CA GLU A 58 -13.16 -13.60 -0.05
C GLU A 58 -11.93 -14.14 -0.76
N ILE A 59 -12.02 -14.30 -2.09
CA ILE A 59 -10.87 -14.75 -2.87
C ILE A 59 -9.90 -13.60 -3.04
N MET A 60 -8.65 -13.83 -2.65
CA MET A 60 -7.58 -12.84 -2.76
C MET A 60 -7.29 -12.54 -4.23
N VAL A 61 -7.25 -11.25 -4.56
CA VAL A 61 -6.86 -10.75 -5.88
C VAL A 61 -5.59 -9.94 -5.76
N THR A 62 -4.81 -9.90 -6.84
CA THR A 62 -3.58 -9.12 -6.89
C THR A 62 -3.79 -7.94 -7.83
N GLU A 63 -3.59 -6.72 -7.29
CA GLU A 63 -3.69 -5.47 -8.04
C GLU A 63 -2.35 -4.77 -8.01
N LYS A 64 -2.01 -4.04 -9.07
CA LYS A 64 -0.75 -3.29 -9.12
C LYS A 64 -0.94 -1.86 -8.65
N THR A 65 -0.03 -1.40 -7.80
CA THR A 65 0.04 0.00 -7.41
C THR A 65 0.55 0.86 -8.57
N VAL A 66 0.44 2.16 -8.43
CA VAL A 66 0.97 3.12 -9.41
C VAL A 66 2.49 2.98 -9.54
N SER A 67 3.18 2.54 -8.48
CA SER A 67 4.60 2.24 -8.51
C SER A 67 4.93 0.88 -9.14
N ASN A 68 3.93 0.21 -9.69
CA ASN A 68 4.04 -1.11 -10.34
C ASN A 68 4.38 -2.26 -9.37
N LYS A 69 4.06 -2.09 -8.10
CA LYS A 69 4.18 -3.14 -7.09
C LYS A 69 2.83 -3.79 -6.88
N PRO A 70 2.75 -5.12 -6.94
CA PRO A 70 1.48 -5.80 -6.77
C PRO A 70 1.06 -5.81 -5.30
N LEU A 71 -0.24 -5.67 -5.06
CA LEU A 71 -0.85 -5.60 -3.75
C LEU A 71 -1.97 -6.64 -3.66
N GLN A 72 -2.00 -7.43 -2.61
CA GLN A 72 -3.00 -8.47 -2.43
C GLN A 72 -4.18 -7.95 -1.61
N LEU A 73 -5.37 -8.09 -2.17
CA LEU A 73 -6.62 -7.59 -1.59
C LEU A 73 -7.66 -8.69 -1.49
N TYR A 74 -8.43 -8.69 -0.43
CA TYR A 74 -9.63 -9.52 -0.30
C TYR A 74 -10.55 -8.90 0.75
N LYS A 75 -11.78 -9.39 0.80
CA LYS A 75 -12.78 -8.92 1.75
C LYS A 75 -13.50 -10.08 2.43
N THR A 76 -13.53 -10.04 3.74
CA THR A 76 -14.42 -10.83 4.59
C THR A 76 -15.49 -9.88 5.14
N SER A 77 -15.58 -9.68 6.45
CA SER A 77 -16.37 -8.58 7.01
C SER A 77 -15.72 -7.22 6.74
N GLU A 78 -14.42 -7.19 6.53
CA GLU A 78 -13.62 -5.99 6.32
C GLU A 78 -12.69 -6.20 5.13
N ILE A 79 -12.22 -5.09 4.52
CA ILE A 79 -11.22 -5.16 3.46
C ILE A 79 -9.85 -5.44 4.10
N HIS A 80 -9.15 -6.42 3.55
CA HIS A 80 -7.79 -6.77 3.94
C HIS A 80 -6.83 -6.43 2.81
N VAL A 81 -5.71 -5.80 3.18
CA VAL A 81 -4.57 -5.60 2.29
C VAL A 81 -3.47 -6.50 2.84
N LYS A 82 -3.37 -7.72 2.29
CA LYS A 82 -2.55 -8.80 2.83
C LYS A 82 -2.95 -9.10 4.29
N ASP A 83 -2.15 -8.73 5.26
CA ASP A 83 -2.39 -8.94 6.69
C ASP A 83 -2.87 -7.69 7.43
N MET A 84 -3.11 -6.61 6.71
CA MET A 84 -3.56 -5.33 7.27
C MET A 84 -5.05 -5.13 7.02
N ILE A 85 -5.76 -4.64 8.02
CA ILE A 85 -7.20 -4.36 7.93
C ILE A 85 -7.43 -2.88 7.64
N VAL A 86 -8.32 -2.59 6.71
CA VAL A 86 -8.77 -1.23 6.43
C VAL A 86 -9.67 -0.75 7.56
N ILE A 87 -9.42 0.46 8.07
CA ILE A 87 -10.16 1.02 9.20
C ILE A 87 -11.49 1.62 8.74
N ASN A 88 -11.45 2.50 7.74
CA ASN A 88 -12.65 3.12 7.16
C ASN A 88 -12.68 2.84 5.67
N GLU A 89 -13.73 2.18 5.23
CA GLU A 89 -13.90 1.75 3.84
C GLU A 89 -14.76 2.74 3.05
N ASP A 90 -14.54 2.75 1.72
CA ASP A 90 -15.46 3.36 0.75
C ASP A 90 -15.73 4.86 0.97
N ILE A 91 -14.68 5.60 1.30
CA ILE A 91 -14.78 7.06 1.32
C ILE A 91 -14.76 7.52 -0.13
N THR A 92 -15.91 7.96 -0.65
CA THR A 92 -16.04 8.29 -2.07
C THR A 92 -15.52 9.70 -2.38
N ALA A 93 -14.91 9.81 -3.54
CA ALA A 93 -14.45 11.07 -4.12
C ALA A 93 -14.85 11.12 -5.59
N VAL A 94 -14.80 12.30 -6.19
CA VAL A 94 -15.18 12.49 -7.60
C VAL A 94 -14.38 11.57 -8.53
N ASN A 95 -13.10 11.43 -8.27
CA ASN A 95 -12.17 10.69 -9.13
C ASN A 95 -11.70 9.36 -8.54
N GLY A 96 -12.32 8.88 -7.47
CA GLY A 96 -11.90 7.62 -6.88
C GLY A 96 -12.52 7.29 -5.54
N ILE A 97 -11.90 6.32 -4.89
CA ILE A 97 -12.29 5.81 -3.59
C ILE A 97 -11.09 5.87 -2.65
N VAL A 98 -11.30 6.26 -1.41
CA VAL A 98 -10.28 6.28 -0.37
C VAL A 98 -10.65 5.25 0.70
N HIS A 99 -9.68 4.43 1.07
CA HIS A 99 -9.77 3.52 2.21
C HIS A 99 -8.75 3.99 3.24
N SER A 100 -9.21 4.29 4.46
CA SER A 100 -8.32 4.73 5.52
C SER A 100 -7.65 3.54 6.20
N ILE A 101 -6.33 3.64 6.39
CA ILE A 101 -5.54 2.60 7.02
C ILE A 101 -4.76 3.16 8.21
N GLY A 102 -4.36 2.28 9.13
CA GLY A 102 -3.72 2.67 10.39
C GLY A 102 -2.20 2.68 10.37
N CYS A 103 -1.58 2.54 9.20
CA CYS A 103 -0.12 2.53 9.11
C CYS A 103 0.35 2.91 7.72
N ILE A 104 1.64 3.18 7.58
CA ILE A 104 2.28 3.34 6.27
C ILE A 104 2.57 1.94 5.72
N MET A 105 2.12 1.65 4.50
CA MET A 105 2.29 0.33 3.91
C MET A 105 3.73 0.09 3.47
N TYR A 106 4.19 -1.11 3.75
CA TYR A 106 5.44 -1.66 3.24
C TYR A 106 5.09 -2.72 2.19
N VAL A 107 5.41 -2.44 0.94
CA VAL A 107 5.12 -3.33 -0.18
C VAL A 107 6.43 -3.79 -0.81
N GLN A 108 6.63 -5.09 -0.90
CA GLN A 108 7.79 -5.65 -1.58
C GLN A 108 7.46 -7.01 -2.18
N PRO A 109 8.16 -7.43 -3.24
CA PRO A 109 8.00 -8.77 -3.80
C PRO A 109 8.34 -9.84 -2.78
N SER A 110 7.60 -10.94 -2.79
CA SER A 110 7.77 -12.02 -1.81
C SER A 110 9.17 -12.63 -1.85
N SER A 111 9.82 -12.64 -3.02
CA SER A 111 11.19 -13.16 -3.17
C SER A 111 12.22 -12.39 -2.35
N GLU A 112 11.93 -11.14 -2.01
CA GLU A 112 12.82 -10.28 -1.23
C GLU A 112 12.42 -10.19 0.24
N ASP A 113 11.31 -10.79 0.63
CA ASP A 113 10.78 -10.67 1.98
C ASP A 113 11.39 -11.72 2.90
N SER A 114 12.26 -11.27 3.81
CA SER A 114 12.94 -12.15 4.78
C SER A 114 11.99 -12.75 5.84
N ARG A 115 10.76 -12.23 5.93
CA ARG A 115 9.76 -12.75 6.88
C ARG A 115 9.13 -14.06 6.43
N LEU A 116 9.24 -14.37 5.13
CA LEU A 116 8.64 -15.55 4.53
C LEU A 116 9.65 -16.70 4.42
N THR A 117 9.16 -17.94 4.58
CA THR A 117 9.91 -19.13 4.24
C THR A 117 10.00 -19.27 2.72
N ASN A 118 10.91 -20.10 2.22
CA ASN A 118 11.03 -20.35 0.78
C ASN A 118 9.74 -20.89 0.18
N GLU A 119 9.04 -21.76 0.92
CA GLU A 119 7.75 -22.30 0.49
C GLU A 119 6.68 -21.21 0.39
N GLU A 120 6.63 -20.32 1.38
CA GLU A 120 5.70 -19.18 1.37
C GLU A 120 6.00 -18.20 0.22
N LYS A 121 7.29 -17.98 -0.08
CA LYS A 121 7.70 -17.11 -1.20
C LYS A 121 7.23 -17.63 -2.55
N GLU A 122 7.15 -18.93 -2.72
CA GLU A 122 6.61 -19.54 -3.94
C GLU A 122 5.09 -19.41 -4.01
N LYS A 123 4.42 -19.51 -2.86
CA LYS A 123 2.97 -19.48 -2.78
C LYS A 123 2.38 -18.08 -2.90
N PHE A 124 3.06 -17.08 -2.35
CA PHE A 124 2.59 -15.69 -2.35
C PHE A 124 3.47 -14.83 -3.24
N ALA A 125 2.90 -14.29 -4.32
CA ALA A 125 3.64 -13.46 -5.27
C ALA A 125 4.21 -12.19 -4.63
N ILE A 126 3.52 -11.63 -3.62
CA ILE A 126 3.91 -10.40 -2.95
C ILE A 126 3.44 -10.37 -1.49
N THR A 127 4.04 -9.44 -0.75
CA THR A 127 3.61 -9.14 0.61
C THR A 127 3.43 -7.66 0.81
N SER A 128 2.51 -7.29 1.68
CA SER A 128 2.34 -5.94 2.17
C SER A 128 2.13 -5.98 3.67
N CYS A 129 2.67 -5.01 4.38
CA CYS A 129 2.49 -4.87 5.83
C CYS A 129 2.79 -3.44 6.25
N CYS A 130 2.56 -3.15 7.52
CA CYS A 130 2.87 -1.85 8.07
C CYS A 130 4.38 -1.66 8.23
N MET A 131 4.90 -0.52 7.80
CA MET A 131 6.26 -0.11 8.09
C MET A 131 6.33 0.40 9.53
N ARG A 132 6.93 -0.36 10.42
CA ARG A 132 7.01 -0.03 11.84
C ARG A 132 8.42 0.04 12.38
N GLU A 133 9.36 -0.67 11.75
CA GLU A 133 10.74 -0.74 12.23
C GLU A 133 11.71 -0.26 11.17
N GLN A 134 12.89 0.16 11.62
CA GLN A 134 13.93 0.67 10.72
C GLN A 134 14.35 -0.35 9.66
N LYS A 135 14.37 -1.63 9.99
CA LYS A 135 14.71 -2.69 9.03
C LYS A 135 13.74 -2.75 7.84
N GLU A 136 12.46 -2.51 8.09
CA GLU A 136 11.42 -2.48 7.06
C GLU A 136 11.57 -1.25 6.17
N VAL A 137 11.88 -0.11 6.78
CA VAL A 137 12.16 1.12 6.05
C VAL A 137 13.39 0.96 5.16
N ASN A 138 14.45 0.35 5.67
CA ASN A 138 15.66 0.10 4.91
C ASN A 138 15.40 -0.85 3.74
N ALA A 139 14.63 -1.91 3.96
CA ALA A 139 14.25 -2.84 2.91
C ALA A 139 13.40 -2.16 1.84
N TRP A 140 12.45 -1.32 2.24
CA TRP A 140 11.65 -0.53 1.30
C TRP A 140 12.52 0.41 0.47
N ARG A 141 13.44 1.13 1.12
CA ARG A 141 14.38 2.03 0.42
C ARG A 141 15.21 1.28 -0.62
N SER A 142 15.70 0.09 -0.25
CA SER A 142 16.49 -0.74 -1.17
C SER A 142 15.68 -1.23 -2.36
N SER A 143 14.37 -1.33 -2.24
CA SER A 143 13.48 -1.75 -3.32
C SER A 143 13.23 -0.64 -4.35
N ILE A 144 13.55 0.59 -4.01
CA ILE A 144 13.39 1.74 -4.91
C ILE A 144 14.62 1.82 -5.79
N LYS A 145 14.42 1.61 -7.09
CA LYS A 145 15.52 1.72 -8.05
C LYS A 145 15.90 3.19 -8.20
N ALA A 146 17.19 3.48 -8.09
CA ALA A 146 17.72 4.81 -8.39
C ALA A 146 17.45 5.14 -9.86
N ARG A 147 16.95 6.32 -10.09
CA ARG A 147 16.68 6.82 -11.45
C ARG A 147 17.57 8.00 -11.75
#